data_b26e31cfa51995c9424dab892b97506f
#
_entry.id   b26e31cfa51995c9424dab892b97506f
#
_cell.length_a   1.000
_cell.length_b   1.000
_cell.length_c   1.000
_cell.angle_alpha   90.00
_cell.angle_beta   90.00
_cell.angle_gamma   90.00
#
_symmetry.space_group_name_H-M   'P 1'
#
loop_
_entity.id
_entity.type
_entity.pdbx_description
1 polymer ?
#
loop_
_entity_poly.entity_id
_entity_poly.type
_entity_poly.pdbx_seq_one_letter_code
_entity_poly.pdbx_strand_id
1 'polypeptide(L)'
;MTDGTIRKVGVAGAAGTMGSGIAIVCARAGFETVCYDVTADALDAAKARTQGFFDKSVARNKMTKEARGAAVQRLSSTTQLDGLADCDLVIEAVFESLDVKQALLRHLNDVCKDATIFASNTSTLSITEIAGGCGREDRVVGMHFCLPAQLMKLIEMSPGVSTSDATFDTAWAWTKAVGQLPVQTQDKPGFILNALLVPFNNDAIRAVEAGVASAADVDKAIKVGLGYKMGPLELVDLVGLDTQILLCEAFYPVTLDPRAAAPPLLKRMVAAGHLGRKSGRGFYTYDGSTMFGG
;
A
#
# COMPACT_ATOMS: atom_id res chain seq x y z
N MET A 1 12.59 31.31 0.18
CA MET A 1 11.55 30.40 -0.38
C MET A 1 12.30 29.15 -0.85
N THR A 2 12.20 28.05 -0.10
CA THR A 2 12.72 26.74 -0.55
C THR A 2 11.88 26.31 -1.73
N ASP A 3 12.51 25.88 -2.82
CA ASP A 3 11.84 25.63 -4.12
C ASP A 3 10.89 24.41 -4.13
N GLY A 4 10.43 23.93 -2.99
CA GLY A 4 9.44 22.86 -2.82
C GLY A 4 9.82 21.50 -3.43
N THR A 5 11.06 21.34 -3.89
CA THR A 5 11.50 20.14 -4.59
C THR A 5 11.88 19.05 -3.60
N ILE A 6 11.15 17.94 -3.61
CA ILE A 6 11.50 16.74 -2.84
C ILE A 6 12.72 16.08 -3.48
N ARG A 7 13.79 15.84 -2.69
CA ARG A 7 15.04 15.17 -3.12
C ARG A 7 15.32 13.92 -2.29
N LYS A 8 15.02 13.97 -1.00
CA LYS A 8 15.27 12.90 -0.04
C LYS A 8 13.96 12.42 0.58
N VAL A 9 13.75 11.12 0.52
CA VAL A 9 12.49 10.48 0.98
C VAL A 9 12.80 9.52 2.11
N GLY A 10 12.10 9.65 3.22
CA GLY A 10 12.06 8.68 4.29
C GLY A 10 10.92 7.67 4.07
N VAL A 11 11.16 6.41 4.36
CA VAL A 11 10.12 5.38 4.40
C VAL A 11 10.13 4.76 5.79
N ALA A 12 9.10 5.04 6.59
CA ALA A 12 8.91 4.47 7.91
C ALA A 12 8.05 3.19 7.81
N GLY A 13 8.49 2.11 8.47
CA GLY A 13 7.92 0.77 8.25
C GLY A 13 8.52 0.08 7.01
N ALA A 14 9.77 0.43 6.66
CA ALA A 14 10.44 -0.02 5.45
C ALA A 14 10.73 -1.52 5.41
N ALA A 15 10.72 -2.20 6.55
CA ALA A 15 10.86 -3.65 6.63
C ALA A 15 9.62 -4.40 6.16
N GLY A 16 8.44 -3.78 6.17
CA GLY A 16 7.20 -4.35 5.68
C GLY A 16 7.16 -4.51 4.15
N THR A 17 6.17 -5.27 3.66
CA THR A 17 5.97 -5.50 2.22
C THR A 17 5.70 -4.19 1.47
N MET A 18 4.82 -3.33 2.02
CA MET A 18 4.53 -2.03 1.41
C MET A 18 5.71 -1.09 1.49
N GLY A 19 6.33 -0.93 2.68
CA GLY A 19 7.45 -0.02 2.85
C GLY A 19 8.65 -0.37 1.97
N SER A 20 9.02 -1.66 1.87
CA SER A 20 10.10 -2.08 0.95
C SER A 20 9.75 -1.84 -0.52
N GLY A 21 8.48 -2.03 -0.91
CA GLY A 21 8.00 -1.71 -2.26
C GLY A 21 8.05 -0.21 -2.57
N ILE A 22 7.66 0.64 -1.62
CA ILE A 22 7.74 2.11 -1.73
C ILE A 22 9.20 2.55 -1.86
N ALA A 23 10.10 2.00 -1.04
CA ALA A 23 11.53 2.29 -1.14
C ALA A 23 12.12 1.93 -2.52
N ILE A 24 11.70 0.80 -3.12
CA ILE A 24 12.06 0.43 -4.50
C ILE A 24 11.58 1.50 -5.50
N VAL A 25 10.36 1.99 -5.36
CA VAL A 25 9.80 3.03 -6.25
C VAL A 25 10.65 4.30 -6.17
N CYS A 26 10.93 4.79 -4.96
CA CYS A 26 11.71 5.99 -4.72
C CYS A 26 13.14 5.87 -5.30
N ALA A 27 13.86 4.82 -4.94
CA ALA A 27 15.25 4.63 -5.34
C ALA A 27 15.39 4.43 -6.88
N ARG A 28 14.47 3.68 -7.49
CA ARG A 28 14.43 3.48 -8.94
C ARG A 28 14.18 4.78 -9.70
N ALA A 29 13.37 5.67 -9.15
CA ALA A 29 13.06 6.97 -9.74
C ALA A 29 14.15 8.03 -9.52
N GLY A 30 15.20 7.72 -8.76
CA GLY A 30 16.36 8.61 -8.61
C GLY A 30 16.44 9.36 -7.28
N PHE A 31 15.53 9.10 -6.33
CA PHE A 31 15.48 9.77 -5.04
C PHE A 31 16.38 9.09 -3.99
N GLU A 32 17.10 9.89 -3.21
CA GLU A 32 17.74 9.40 -1.99
C GLU A 32 16.66 8.88 -1.04
N THR A 33 16.82 7.65 -0.55
CA THR A 33 15.77 6.97 0.19
C THR A 33 16.33 6.39 1.49
N VAL A 34 15.78 6.85 2.61
CA VAL A 34 16.13 6.37 3.94
C VAL A 34 15.06 5.40 4.42
N CYS A 35 15.42 4.15 4.61
CA CYS A 35 14.56 3.09 5.11
C CYS A 35 14.65 3.04 6.64
N TYR A 36 13.57 3.38 7.32
CA TYR A 36 13.48 3.29 8.78
C TYR A 36 12.58 2.14 9.20
N ASP A 37 13.03 1.35 10.15
CA ASP A 37 12.22 0.39 10.90
C ASP A 37 12.82 0.16 12.29
N VAL A 38 12.04 -0.40 13.21
CA VAL A 38 12.44 -0.56 14.61
C VAL A 38 13.47 -1.67 14.83
N THR A 39 13.67 -2.60 13.89
CA THR A 39 14.62 -3.70 14.02
C THR A 39 15.61 -3.77 12.87
N ALA A 40 16.89 -3.96 13.18
CA ALA A 40 17.95 -4.08 12.19
C ALA A 40 17.79 -5.34 11.33
N ASP A 41 17.48 -6.48 11.93
CA ASP A 41 17.31 -7.76 11.21
C ASP A 41 16.20 -7.68 10.16
N ALA A 42 15.09 -7.01 10.49
CA ALA A 42 13.98 -6.83 9.55
C ALA A 42 14.38 -5.88 8.39
N LEU A 43 15.17 -4.85 8.65
CA LEU A 43 15.74 -3.98 7.62
C LEU A 43 16.72 -4.72 6.71
N ASP A 44 17.57 -5.58 7.24
CA ASP A 44 18.49 -6.39 6.45
C ASP A 44 17.75 -7.38 5.55
N ALA A 45 16.71 -8.01 6.06
CA ALA A 45 15.83 -8.87 5.26
C ALA A 45 15.12 -8.07 4.14
N ALA A 46 14.64 -6.85 4.44
CA ALA A 46 14.02 -5.97 3.45
C ALA A 46 15.01 -5.51 2.38
N LYS A 47 16.25 -5.19 2.78
CA LYS A 47 17.35 -4.84 1.87
C LYS A 47 17.65 -5.99 0.90
N ALA A 48 17.73 -7.23 1.41
CA ALA A 48 17.95 -8.41 0.58
C ALA A 48 16.80 -8.61 -0.43
N ARG A 49 15.52 -8.45 -0.01
CA ARG A 49 14.36 -8.51 -0.91
C ARG A 49 14.41 -7.43 -1.99
N THR A 50 14.77 -6.21 -1.62
CA THR A 50 14.88 -5.06 -2.54
C THR A 50 15.97 -5.29 -3.58
N GLN A 51 17.15 -5.76 -3.15
CA GLN A 51 18.23 -6.13 -4.06
C GLN A 51 17.81 -7.26 -5.00
N GLY A 52 17.18 -8.31 -4.48
CA GLY A 52 16.65 -9.42 -5.27
C GLY A 52 15.61 -8.98 -6.32
N PHE A 53 14.79 -7.97 -6.01
CA PHE A 53 13.87 -7.38 -7.00
C PHE A 53 14.62 -6.69 -8.14
N PHE A 54 15.66 -5.90 -7.82
CA PHE A 54 16.47 -5.25 -8.85
C PHE A 54 17.25 -6.26 -9.68
N ASP A 55 17.82 -7.31 -9.07
CA ASP A 55 18.56 -8.36 -9.77
C ASP A 55 17.64 -9.12 -10.76
N LYS A 56 16.42 -9.48 -10.33
CA LYS A 56 15.40 -10.05 -11.20
C LYS A 56 14.99 -9.11 -12.34
N SER A 57 14.97 -7.78 -12.07
CA SER A 57 14.65 -6.79 -13.11
C SER A 57 15.74 -6.71 -14.16
N VAL A 58 17.01 -6.82 -13.77
CA VAL A 58 18.16 -6.92 -14.72
C VAL A 58 18.09 -8.21 -15.53
N ALA A 59 17.88 -9.37 -14.85
CA ALA A 59 17.80 -10.67 -15.52
C ALA A 59 16.66 -10.73 -16.56
N ARG A 60 15.60 -9.94 -16.37
CA ARG A 60 14.45 -9.82 -17.30
C ARG A 60 14.60 -8.70 -18.33
N ASN A 61 15.75 -8.05 -18.42
CA ASN A 61 16.02 -6.92 -19.30
C ASN A 61 15.06 -5.72 -19.09
N LYS A 62 14.54 -5.56 -17.86
CA LYS A 62 13.68 -4.42 -17.47
C LYS A 62 14.47 -3.27 -16.82
N MET A 63 15.77 -3.49 -16.56
CA MET A 63 16.69 -2.53 -15.94
C MET A 63 18.11 -2.87 -16.37
N THR A 64 18.97 -1.85 -16.58
CA THR A 64 20.39 -2.07 -16.83
C THR A 64 21.14 -2.32 -15.52
N LYS A 65 22.35 -2.89 -15.60
CA LYS A 65 23.22 -3.11 -14.42
C LYS A 65 23.61 -1.78 -13.76
N GLU A 66 23.87 -0.75 -14.55
CA GLU A 66 24.22 0.61 -14.12
C GLU A 66 23.04 1.23 -13.34
N ALA A 67 21.83 1.17 -13.90
CA ALA A 67 20.62 1.65 -13.24
C ALA A 67 20.34 0.92 -11.92
N ARG A 68 20.58 -0.40 -11.88
CA ARG A 68 20.50 -1.21 -10.65
C ARG A 68 21.50 -0.74 -9.62
N GLY A 69 22.76 -0.55 -10.02
CA GLY A 69 23.82 -0.05 -9.12
C GLY A 69 23.47 1.31 -8.52
N ALA A 70 23.03 2.23 -9.36
CA ALA A 70 22.59 3.57 -8.95
C ALA A 70 21.38 3.53 -7.99
N ALA A 71 20.37 2.68 -8.24
CA ALA A 71 19.22 2.55 -7.36
C ALA A 71 19.60 1.99 -5.98
N VAL A 72 20.49 1.00 -5.92
CA VAL A 72 20.97 0.45 -4.64
C VAL A 72 21.77 1.46 -3.85
N GLN A 73 22.60 2.30 -4.51
CA GLN A 73 23.39 3.34 -3.84
C GLN A 73 22.53 4.43 -3.20
N ARG A 74 21.31 4.64 -3.68
CA ARG A 74 20.35 5.62 -3.10
C ARG A 74 19.63 5.13 -1.86
N LEU A 75 19.75 3.84 -1.53
CA LEU A 75 19.10 3.24 -0.36
C LEU A 75 20.05 3.25 0.84
N SER A 76 19.60 3.83 1.93
CA SER A 76 20.21 3.71 3.25
C SER A 76 19.20 3.16 4.25
N SER A 77 19.67 2.62 5.38
CA SER A 77 18.80 2.04 6.40
C SER A 77 19.20 2.55 7.78
N THR A 78 18.22 2.77 8.65
CA THR A 78 18.42 3.20 10.03
C THR A 78 17.35 2.65 10.95
N THR A 79 17.72 2.37 12.21
CA THR A 79 16.76 2.08 13.29
C THR A 79 16.53 3.29 14.20
N GLN A 80 17.18 4.42 13.90
CA GLN A 80 17.03 5.67 14.63
C GLN A 80 16.15 6.63 13.84
N LEU A 81 15.13 7.18 14.48
CA LEU A 81 14.19 8.09 13.84
C LEU A 81 14.87 9.38 13.36
N ASP A 82 15.90 9.84 14.06
CA ASP A 82 16.74 10.99 13.69
C ASP A 82 17.38 10.85 12.30
N GLY A 83 17.52 9.62 11.80
CA GLY A 83 17.99 9.38 10.44
C GLY A 83 17.03 9.92 9.35
N LEU A 84 15.80 10.27 9.72
CA LEU A 84 14.79 10.89 8.85
C LEU A 84 14.77 12.42 8.91
N ALA A 85 15.57 13.04 9.79
CA ALA A 85 15.54 14.48 10.07
C ALA A 85 15.64 15.36 8.81
N ASP A 86 16.51 15.00 7.86
CA ASP A 86 16.77 15.76 6.63
C ASP A 86 15.85 15.40 5.46
N CYS A 87 14.88 14.48 5.64
CA CYS A 87 13.98 14.10 4.57
C CYS A 87 13.03 15.24 4.21
N ASP A 88 12.72 15.37 2.91
CA ASP A 88 11.74 16.33 2.41
C ASP A 88 10.31 15.77 2.46
N LEU A 89 10.21 14.45 2.33
CA LEU A 89 8.97 13.66 2.41
C LEU A 89 9.25 12.42 3.26
N VAL A 90 8.38 12.12 4.22
CA VAL A 90 8.39 10.84 4.94
C VAL A 90 7.07 10.12 4.67
N ILE A 91 7.17 8.91 4.10
CA ILE A 91 6.02 8.05 3.83
C ILE A 91 5.98 6.97 4.90
N GLU A 92 4.94 6.94 5.72
CA GLU A 92 4.75 5.88 6.69
C GLU A 92 3.94 4.73 6.10
N ALA A 93 4.41 3.52 6.34
CA ALA A 93 3.79 2.25 5.99
C ALA A 93 3.90 1.27 7.18
N VAL A 94 3.69 1.79 8.39
CA VAL A 94 3.68 1.04 9.64
C VAL A 94 2.35 0.32 9.85
N PHE A 95 2.19 -0.38 10.98
CA PHE A 95 0.95 -1.08 11.32
C PHE A 95 -0.28 -0.17 11.18
N GLU A 96 -1.38 -0.76 10.70
CA GLU A 96 -2.66 -0.08 10.48
C GLU A 96 -3.38 0.13 11.83
N SER A 97 -2.85 1.05 12.63
CA SER A 97 -3.36 1.46 13.94
C SER A 97 -3.22 2.97 14.06
N LEU A 98 -4.32 3.64 14.39
CA LEU A 98 -4.35 5.09 14.56
C LEU A 98 -3.33 5.56 15.58
N ASP A 99 -3.28 4.93 16.75
CA ASP A 99 -2.36 5.29 17.83
C ASP A 99 -0.89 5.18 17.41
N VAL A 100 -0.56 4.09 16.67
CA VAL A 100 0.82 3.87 16.18
C VAL A 100 1.22 4.95 15.18
N LYS A 101 0.32 5.27 14.23
CA LYS A 101 0.58 6.29 13.20
C LYS A 101 0.67 7.69 13.81
N GLN A 102 -0.23 8.05 14.72
CA GLN A 102 -0.18 9.32 15.43
C GLN A 102 1.08 9.46 16.29
N ALA A 103 1.47 8.41 17.03
CA ALA A 103 2.70 8.43 17.82
C ALA A 103 3.93 8.64 16.92
N LEU A 104 3.99 7.94 15.78
CA LEU A 104 5.07 8.11 14.82
C LEU A 104 5.11 9.55 14.26
N LEU A 105 3.97 10.12 13.84
CA LEU A 105 3.95 11.47 13.29
C LEU A 105 4.36 12.54 14.33
N ARG A 106 3.96 12.39 15.60
CA ARG A 106 4.45 13.28 16.67
C ARG A 106 5.97 13.23 16.82
N HIS A 107 6.55 12.02 16.86
CA HIS A 107 8.00 11.89 16.95
C HIS A 107 8.72 12.43 15.69
N LEU A 108 8.15 12.20 14.50
CA LEU A 108 8.67 12.78 13.25
C LEU A 108 8.60 14.32 13.27
N ASN A 109 7.56 14.90 13.88
CA ASN A 109 7.46 16.34 14.04
C ASN A 109 8.61 16.92 14.87
N ASP A 110 9.05 16.18 15.89
CA ASP A 110 10.13 16.63 16.79
C ASP A 110 11.52 16.55 16.10
N VAL A 111 11.72 15.63 15.15
CA VAL A 111 13.05 15.39 14.57
C VAL A 111 13.21 15.93 13.16
N CYS A 112 12.14 16.00 12.35
CA CYS A 112 12.22 16.45 10.97
C CYS A 112 12.15 17.98 10.86
N LYS A 113 12.78 18.51 9.80
CA LYS A 113 12.69 19.95 9.48
C LYS A 113 11.24 20.37 9.25
N ASP A 114 10.92 21.65 9.51
CA ASP A 114 9.56 22.19 9.42
C ASP A 114 8.92 22.02 8.03
N ALA A 115 9.73 22.02 6.99
CA ALA A 115 9.25 21.88 5.62
C ALA A 115 8.90 20.43 5.21
N THR A 116 9.23 19.42 6.03
CA THR A 116 8.98 18.00 5.71
C THR A 116 7.48 17.73 5.58
N ILE A 117 7.10 17.06 4.50
CA ILE A 117 5.75 16.53 4.29
C ILE A 117 5.67 15.12 4.88
N PHE A 118 4.61 14.82 5.60
CA PHE A 118 4.30 13.48 6.08
C PHE A 118 3.18 12.87 5.22
N ALA A 119 3.43 11.68 4.72
CA ALA A 119 2.47 10.94 3.92
C ALA A 119 2.10 9.63 4.60
N SER A 120 0.82 9.32 4.70
CA SER A 120 0.34 8.04 5.21
C SER A 120 -0.06 7.11 4.07
N ASN A 121 0.44 5.86 4.12
CA ASN A 121 0.02 4.79 3.21
C ASN A 121 -1.15 3.98 3.76
N THR A 122 -1.92 4.52 4.69
CA THR A 122 -3.12 3.86 5.23
C THR A 122 -4.08 3.45 4.12
N SER A 123 -4.80 2.36 4.32
CA SER A 123 -5.88 1.90 3.45
C SER A 123 -7.27 2.18 4.00
N THR A 124 -7.38 2.41 5.32
CA THR A 124 -8.67 2.37 6.02
C THR A 124 -8.89 3.53 6.99
N LEU A 125 -7.81 4.11 7.51
CA LEU A 125 -7.88 5.18 8.51
C LEU A 125 -8.02 6.56 7.86
N SER A 126 -8.68 7.48 8.55
CA SER A 126 -8.81 8.87 8.14
C SER A 126 -7.45 9.58 8.21
N ILE A 127 -7.09 10.29 7.14
CA ILE A 127 -5.90 11.13 7.09
C ILE A 127 -6.01 12.27 8.12
N THR A 128 -7.21 12.82 8.27
CA THR A 128 -7.50 13.85 9.28
C THR A 128 -7.23 13.35 10.69
N GLU A 129 -7.68 12.12 11.02
CA GLU A 129 -7.42 11.55 12.34
C GLU A 129 -5.94 11.22 12.55
N ILE A 130 -5.27 10.66 11.54
CA ILE A 130 -3.83 10.37 11.59
C ILE A 130 -3.03 11.67 11.82
N ALA A 131 -3.39 12.77 11.14
CA ALA A 131 -2.75 14.05 11.30
C ALA A 131 -3.00 14.69 12.68
N GLY A 132 -4.11 14.33 13.33
CA GLY A 132 -4.56 14.97 14.56
C GLY A 132 -3.51 14.98 15.68
N GLY A 133 -3.13 16.18 16.11
CA GLY A 133 -2.17 16.39 17.19
C GLY A 133 -0.72 16.07 16.84
N CYS A 134 -0.35 16.01 15.55
CA CYS A 134 1.04 15.83 15.15
C CYS A 134 1.86 17.13 15.17
N GLY A 135 1.20 18.31 15.27
CA GLY A 135 1.85 19.61 15.34
C GLY A 135 2.14 20.27 13.98
N ARG A 136 1.81 19.61 12.88
CA ARG A 136 1.89 20.13 11.49
C ARG A 136 0.87 19.45 10.57
N GLU A 137 -0.40 19.53 10.97
CA GLU A 137 -1.51 18.88 10.28
C GLU A 137 -1.65 19.35 8.82
N ASP A 138 -1.24 20.59 8.54
CA ASP A 138 -1.22 21.19 7.20
C ASP A 138 -0.22 20.54 6.24
N ARG A 139 0.74 19.75 6.78
CA ARG A 139 1.77 19.03 6.03
C ARG A 139 1.56 17.53 5.99
N VAL A 140 0.39 17.04 6.36
CA VAL A 140 0.05 15.61 6.29
C VAL A 140 -0.86 15.36 5.08
N VAL A 141 -0.59 14.28 4.33
CA VAL A 141 -1.36 13.87 3.15
C VAL A 141 -1.48 12.35 3.08
N GLY A 142 -2.59 11.83 2.58
CA GLY A 142 -2.74 10.41 2.25
C GLY A 142 -2.08 10.09 0.90
N MET A 143 -1.28 9.03 0.87
CA MET A 143 -0.64 8.50 -0.34
C MET A 143 -0.75 6.97 -0.34
N HIS A 144 -1.92 6.46 -0.70
CA HIS A 144 -2.22 5.03 -0.70
C HIS A 144 -1.65 4.35 -1.95
N PHE A 145 -0.56 3.62 -1.76
CA PHE A 145 0.05 2.79 -2.81
C PHE A 145 -0.68 1.46 -2.91
N CYS A 146 -0.97 1.04 -4.14
CA CYS A 146 -1.55 -0.28 -4.38
C CYS A 146 -0.48 -1.38 -4.26
N LEU A 147 -0.84 -2.51 -3.66
CA LEU A 147 0.03 -3.69 -3.52
C LEU A 147 0.12 -4.49 -4.83
N PRO A 148 1.31 -4.90 -5.29
CA PRO A 148 2.65 -4.57 -4.80
C PRO A 148 3.11 -3.18 -5.29
N ALA A 149 3.55 -2.31 -4.38
CA ALA A 149 3.85 -0.91 -4.68
C ALA A 149 4.85 -0.73 -5.84
N GLN A 150 5.86 -1.59 -5.94
CA GLN A 150 6.89 -1.53 -6.98
C GLN A 150 6.41 -1.96 -8.38
N LEU A 151 5.24 -2.57 -8.50
CA LEU A 151 4.66 -3.05 -9.76
C LEU A 151 3.42 -2.26 -10.17
N MET A 152 2.61 -1.86 -9.21
CA MET A 152 1.40 -1.07 -9.44
C MET A 152 1.77 0.41 -9.60
N LYS A 153 1.06 1.10 -10.51
CA LYS A 153 1.35 2.51 -10.78
C LYS A 153 0.39 3.48 -10.11
N LEU A 154 -0.73 3.00 -9.61
CA LEU A 154 -1.75 3.84 -8.99
C LEU A 154 -1.35 4.24 -7.58
N ILE A 155 -1.47 5.54 -7.29
CA ILE A 155 -1.48 6.08 -5.93
C ILE A 155 -2.76 6.91 -5.76
N GLU A 156 -3.58 6.54 -4.78
CA GLU A 156 -4.73 7.33 -4.37
C GLU A 156 -4.27 8.39 -3.37
N MET A 157 -4.49 9.64 -3.70
CA MET A 157 -4.04 10.78 -2.90
C MET A 157 -5.23 11.48 -2.26
N SER A 158 -5.18 11.60 -0.94
CA SER A 158 -6.26 12.16 -0.14
C SER A 158 -5.74 13.29 0.75
N PRO A 159 -6.25 14.53 0.63
CA PRO A 159 -6.01 15.53 1.64
C PRO A 159 -6.85 15.24 2.89
N GLY A 160 -6.28 15.43 4.08
CA GLY A 160 -7.05 15.60 5.30
C GLY A 160 -7.66 17.01 5.37
N VAL A 161 -8.51 17.27 6.37
CA VAL A 161 -9.20 18.56 6.52
C VAL A 161 -8.23 19.75 6.63
N SER A 162 -7.08 19.54 7.27
CA SER A 162 -6.09 20.58 7.48
C SER A 162 -4.96 20.59 6.45
N THR A 163 -4.89 19.61 5.54
CA THR A 163 -3.83 19.53 4.52
C THR A 163 -3.84 20.79 3.66
N SER A 164 -2.71 21.52 3.59
CA SER A 164 -2.62 22.70 2.74
C SER A 164 -2.54 22.32 1.24
N ASP A 165 -3.06 23.20 0.38
CA ASP A 165 -2.97 23.02 -1.08
C ASP A 165 -1.52 22.87 -1.52
N ALA A 166 -0.60 23.65 -0.95
CA ALA A 166 0.84 23.58 -1.25
C ALA A 166 1.45 22.22 -0.91
N THR A 167 1.04 21.60 0.20
CA THR A 167 1.45 20.25 0.58
C THR A 167 0.92 19.21 -0.42
N PHE A 168 -0.37 19.30 -0.72
CA PHE A 168 -1.01 18.39 -1.66
C PHE A 168 -0.38 18.47 -3.06
N ASP A 169 -0.21 19.70 -3.58
CA ASP A 169 0.38 19.92 -4.91
C ASP A 169 1.83 19.43 -4.99
N THR A 170 2.62 19.65 -3.94
CA THR A 170 4.01 19.17 -3.86
C THR A 170 4.06 17.64 -3.87
N ALA A 171 3.24 16.99 -3.05
CA ALA A 171 3.15 15.53 -3.01
C ALA A 171 2.61 14.93 -4.32
N TRP A 172 1.64 15.61 -4.94
CA TRP A 172 1.10 15.24 -6.25
C TRP A 172 2.17 15.31 -7.35
N ALA A 173 2.93 16.40 -7.39
CA ALA A 173 4.02 16.57 -8.36
C ALA A 173 5.11 15.50 -8.17
N TRP A 174 5.48 15.21 -6.91
CA TRP A 174 6.43 14.15 -6.59
C TRP A 174 5.92 12.77 -7.04
N THR A 175 4.63 12.47 -6.81
CA THR A 175 4.02 11.20 -7.24
C THR A 175 4.18 10.98 -8.74
N LYS A 176 4.00 12.03 -9.56
CA LYS A 176 4.27 11.96 -11.01
C LYS A 176 5.76 11.80 -11.30
N ALA A 177 6.62 12.49 -10.57
CA ALA A 177 8.08 12.43 -10.78
C ALA A 177 8.66 11.03 -10.50
N VAL A 178 8.09 10.26 -9.57
CA VAL A 178 8.48 8.85 -9.34
C VAL A 178 7.89 7.88 -10.37
N GLY A 179 7.16 8.38 -11.37
CA GLY A 179 6.57 7.58 -12.45
C GLY A 179 5.28 6.86 -12.05
N GLN A 180 4.63 7.34 -10.99
CA GLN A 180 3.33 6.85 -10.55
C GLN A 180 2.18 7.69 -11.14
N LEU A 181 0.97 7.16 -11.08
CA LEU A 181 -0.25 7.78 -11.58
C LEU A 181 -1.12 8.18 -10.38
N PRO A 182 -1.10 9.45 -9.96
CA PRO A 182 -1.94 9.90 -8.86
C PRO A 182 -3.40 10.02 -9.31
N VAL A 183 -4.32 9.64 -8.43
CA VAL A 183 -5.74 9.98 -8.49
C VAL A 183 -6.14 10.65 -7.19
N GLN A 184 -6.94 11.70 -7.28
CA GLN A 184 -7.42 12.40 -6.10
C GLN A 184 -8.67 11.74 -5.55
N THR A 185 -8.73 11.57 -4.25
CA THR A 185 -9.89 11.06 -3.53
C THR A 185 -10.18 11.91 -2.29
N GLN A 186 -11.31 11.66 -1.66
CA GLN A 186 -11.68 12.27 -0.38
C GLN A 186 -11.08 11.45 0.77
N ASP A 187 -10.93 12.09 1.94
CA ASP A 187 -10.57 11.43 3.20
C ASP A 187 -11.74 10.57 3.71
N LYS A 188 -11.88 9.40 3.10
CA LYS A 188 -12.91 8.40 3.45
C LYS A 188 -12.29 7.02 3.47
N PRO A 189 -12.75 6.12 4.36
CA PRO A 189 -12.26 4.74 4.44
C PRO A 189 -12.31 4.05 3.07
N GLY A 190 -11.17 3.44 2.68
CA GLY A 190 -11.06 2.69 1.43
C GLY A 190 -10.88 3.51 0.17
N PHE A 191 -10.88 4.83 0.31
CA PHE A 191 -10.69 5.77 -0.80
C PHE A 191 -11.61 5.46 -1.99
N ILE A 192 -11.08 5.22 -3.18
CA ILE A 192 -11.84 4.81 -4.36
C ILE A 192 -11.80 3.29 -4.52
N LEU A 193 -10.57 2.74 -4.54
CA LEU A 193 -10.36 1.35 -4.96
C LEU A 193 -11.01 0.36 -4.00
N ASN A 194 -10.69 0.43 -2.71
CA ASN A 194 -11.22 -0.50 -1.73
C ASN A 194 -12.71 -0.25 -1.43
N ALA A 195 -13.17 1.01 -1.49
CA ALA A 195 -14.59 1.35 -1.33
C ALA A 195 -15.48 0.69 -2.40
N LEU A 196 -14.94 0.50 -3.62
CA LEU A 196 -15.64 -0.20 -4.70
C LEU A 196 -15.37 -1.70 -4.68
N LEU A 197 -14.12 -2.11 -4.41
CA LEU A 197 -13.66 -3.48 -4.56
C LEU A 197 -14.17 -4.41 -3.46
N VAL A 198 -14.17 -3.94 -2.20
CA VAL A 198 -14.62 -4.78 -1.06
C VAL A 198 -16.07 -5.23 -1.22
N PRO A 199 -17.06 -4.32 -1.46
CA PRO A 199 -18.43 -4.74 -1.73
C PRO A 199 -18.56 -5.59 -2.99
N PHE A 200 -17.83 -5.29 -4.06
CA PHE A 200 -17.87 -6.06 -5.31
C PHE A 200 -17.38 -7.50 -5.11
N ASN A 201 -16.26 -7.69 -4.41
CA ASN A 201 -15.76 -9.03 -4.08
C ASN A 201 -16.77 -9.80 -3.19
N ASN A 202 -17.33 -9.12 -2.18
CA ASN A 202 -18.31 -9.72 -1.29
C ASN A 202 -19.58 -10.14 -2.03
N ASP A 203 -20.05 -9.35 -3.00
CA ASP A 203 -21.22 -9.70 -3.83
C ASP A 203 -20.94 -10.91 -4.72
N ALA A 204 -19.72 -11.03 -5.28
CA ALA A 204 -19.30 -12.22 -6.01
C ALA A 204 -19.28 -13.48 -5.11
N ILE A 205 -18.77 -13.34 -3.87
CA ILE A 205 -18.80 -14.44 -2.88
C ILE A 205 -20.24 -14.83 -2.54
N ARG A 206 -21.13 -13.86 -2.32
CA ARG A 206 -22.57 -14.11 -2.06
C ARG A 206 -23.25 -14.80 -3.23
N ALA A 207 -22.90 -14.45 -4.47
CA ALA A 207 -23.44 -15.12 -5.65
C ALA A 207 -23.09 -16.62 -5.67
N VAL A 208 -21.86 -16.98 -5.31
CA VAL A 208 -21.47 -18.39 -5.15
C VAL A 208 -22.19 -19.05 -3.98
N GLU A 209 -22.28 -18.38 -2.83
CA GLU A 209 -22.96 -18.89 -1.63
C GLU A 209 -24.44 -19.17 -1.89
N ALA A 210 -25.10 -18.29 -2.64
CA ALA A 210 -26.49 -18.43 -3.02
C ALA A 210 -26.74 -19.43 -4.17
N GLY A 211 -25.68 -20.06 -4.70
CA GLY A 211 -25.81 -21.03 -5.80
C GLY A 211 -26.18 -20.40 -7.14
N VAL A 212 -25.96 -19.09 -7.32
CA VAL A 212 -26.24 -18.41 -8.62
C VAL A 212 -25.35 -19.00 -9.72
N ALA A 213 -24.05 -19.21 -9.42
CA ALA A 213 -23.11 -19.84 -10.34
C ALA A 213 -21.92 -20.42 -9.58
N SER A 214 -21.08 -21.22 -10.27
CA SER A 214 -19.79 -21.65 -9.74
C SER A 214 -18.80 -20.47 -9.65
N ALA A 215 -17.76 -20.57 -8.80
CA ALA A 215 -16.71 -19.57 -8.73
C ALA A 215 -16.07 -19.32 -10.12
N ALA A 216 -15.84 -20.39 -10.88
CA ALA A 216 -15.26 -20.31 -12.22
C ALA A 216 -16.16 -19.55 -13.21
N ASP A 217 -17.47 -19.74 -13.14
CA ASP A 217 -18.40 -19.07 -14.05
C ASP A 217 -18.61 -17.59 -13.66
N VAL A 218 -18.65 -17.27 -12.35
CA VAL A 218 -18.64 -15.86 -11.88
C VAL A 218 -17.42 -15.13 -12.42
N ASP A 219 -16.22 -15.66 -12.21
CA ASP A 219 -14.99 -15.04 -12.68
C ASP A 219 -14.92 -14.95 -14.20
N LYS A 220 -15.37 -15.98 -14.91
CA LYS A 220 -15.45 -15.97 -16.37
C LYS A 220 -16.41 -14.91 -16.90
N ALA A 221 -17.57 -14.75 -16.27
CA ALA A 221 -18.54 -13.71 -16.65
C ALA A 221 -17.95 -12.31 -16.50
N ILE A 222 -17.26 -12.03 -15.40
CA ILE A 222 -16.61 -10.73 -15.16
C ILE A 222 -15.43 -10.50 -16.13
N LYS A 223 -14.59 -11.51 -16.34
CA LYS A 223 -13.45 -11.39 -17.28
C LYS A 223 -13.91 -11.17 -18.72
N VAL A 224 -14.83 -11.95 -19.19
CA VAL A 224 -15.29 -11.89 -20.59
C VAL A 224 -16.29 -10.76 -20.83
N GLY A 225 -17.25 -10.58 -19.89
CA GLY A 225 -18.32 -9.60 -20.03
C GLY A 225 -17.87 -8.16 -19.80
N LEU A 226 -16.90 -7.93 -18.91
CA LEU A 226 -16.40 -6.60 -18.55
C LEU A 226 -14.94 -6.34 -18.99
N GLY A 227 -14.26 -7.32 -19.57
CA GLY A 227 -12.88 -7.18 -20.02
C GLY A 227 -11.84 -7.14 -18.88
N TYR A 228 -12.19 -7.63 -17.68
CA TYR A 228 -11.25 -7.67 -16.55
C TYR A 228 -10.18 -8.74 -16.78
N LYS A 229 -8.95 -8.43 -16.39
CA LYS A 229 -7.82 -9.39 -16.49
C LYS A 229 -7.94 -10.54 -15.49
N MET A 230 -8.63 -10.32 -14.39
CA MET A 230 -8.81 -11.25 -13.28
C MET A 230 -10.23 -11.16 -12.76
N GLY A 231 -10.83 -12.29 -12.43
CA GLY A 231 -12.15 -12.32 -11.80
C GLY A 231 -12.08 -11.98 -10.31
N PRO A 232 -13.22 -11.62 -9.69
CA PRO A 232 -13.25 -11.21 -8.29
C PRO A 232 -12.81 -12.32 -7.32
N LEU A 233 -13.12 -13.58 -7.59
CA LEU A 233 -12.76 -14.69 -6.72
C LEU A 233 -11.29 -15.11 -6.90
N GLU A 234 -10.76 -15.04 -8.13
CA GLU A 234 -9.31 -15.15 -8.38
C GLU A 234 -8.54 -14.04 -7.64
N LEU A 235 -9.10 -12.82 -7.59
CA LEU A 235 -8.48 -11.70 -6.88
C LEU A 235 -8.51 -11.89 -5.36
N VAL A 236 -9.64 -12.35 -4.81
CA VAL A 236 -9.74 -12.67 -3.38
C VAL A 236 -8.75 -13.77 -2.99
N ASP A 237 -8.59 -14.80 -3.81
CA ASP A 237 -7.60 -15.86 -3.59
C ASP A 237 -6.15 -15.34 -3.69
N LEU A 238 -5.89 -14.35 -4.54
CA LEU A 238 -4.56 -13.73 -4.70
C LEU A 238 -4.21 -12.87 -3.49
N VAL A 239 -5.14 -12.04 -3.03
CA VAL A 239 -4.95 -11.11 -1.90
C VAL A 239 -4.96 -11.85 -0.56
N GLY A 240 -5.80 -12.86 -0.47
CA GLY A 240 -6.06 -13.66 0.71
C GLY A 240 -7.45 -13.44 1.29
N LEU A 241 -8.15 -14.53 1.56
CA LEU A 241 -9.50 -14.50 2.12
C LEU A 241 -9.55 -13.88 3.51
N ASP A 242 -8.53 -14.12 4.33
CA ASP A 242 -8.35 -13.49 5.64
C ASP A 242 -8.13 -11.96 5.51
N THR A 243 -7.38 -11.52 4.51
CA THR A 243 -7.23 -10.09 4.21
C THR A 243 -8.58 -9.48 3.80
N GLN A 244 -9.39 -10.19 3.01
CA GLN A 244 -10.75 -9.71 2.67
C GLN A 244 -11.63 -9.58 3.93
N ILE A 245 -11.51 -10.50 4.92
CA ILE A 245 -12.20 -10.36 6.22
C ILE A 245 -11.75 -9.10 6.95
N LEU A 246 -10.43 -8.87 7.07
CA LEU A 246 -9.89 -7.69 7.74
C LEU A 246 -10.40 -6.38 7.09
N LEU A 247 -10.47 -6.34 5.76
CA LEU A 247 -11.06 -5.21 5.05
C LEU A 247 -12.57 -5.03 5.39
N CYS A 248 -13.32 -6.12 5.43
CA CYS A 248 -14.73 -6.07 5.82
C CYS A 248 -14.90 -5.54 7.26
N GLU A 249 -14.07 -5.99 8.18
CA GLU A 249 -14.08 -5.57 9.60
C GLU A 249 -13.68 -4.09 9.76
N ALA A 250 -12.80 -3.59 8.90
CA ALA A 250 -12.43 -2.17 8.89
C ALA A 250 -13.52 -1.28 8.29
N PHE A 251 -14.20 -1.74 7.22
CA PHE A 251 -15.15 -0.88 6.49
C PHE A 251 -16.59 -0.96 7.00
N TYR A 252 -17.05 -2.13 7.39
CA TYR A 252 -18.46 -2.29 7.77
C TYR A 252 -18.87 -1.42 8.96
N PRO A 253 -18.10 -1.31 10.06
CA PRO A 253 -18.47 -0.46 11.20
C PRO A 253 -18.56 1.04 10.86
N VAL A 254 -17.78 1.49 9.89
CA VAL A 254 -17.72 2.91 9.49
C VAL A 254 -18.77 3.25 8.44
N THR A 255 -19.00 2.35 7.47
CA THR A 255 -19.92 2.60 6.35
C THR A 255 -21.35 2.20 6.66
N LEU A 256 -21.55 1.20 7.53
CA LEU A 256 -22.80 0.50 7.80
C LEU A 256 -23.46 -0.06 6.53
N ASP A 257 -22.69 -0.20 5.44
CA ASP A 257 -23.15 -0.82 4.20
C ASP A 257 -23.17 -2.35 4.36
N PRO A 258 -24.33 -3.03 4.27
CA PRO A 258 -24.40 -4.49 4.38
C PRO A 258 -23.53 -5.23 3.34
N ARG A 259 -23.21 -4.60 2.22
CA ARG A 259 -22.33 -5.17 1.20
C ARG A 259 -20.87 -5.22 1.66
N ALA A 260 -20.45 -4.34 2.57
CA ALA A 260 -19.14 -4.36 3.18
C ALA A 260 -18.98 -5.45 4.27
N ALA A 261 -20.09 -5.98 4.81
CA ALA A 261 -20.04 -7.05 5.81
C ALA A 261 -19.50 -8.36 5.21
N ALA A 262 -18.63 -9.05 5.94
CA ALA A 262 -18.03 -10.32 5.50
C ALA A 262 -19.10 -11.41 5.27
N PRO A 263 -19.20 -11.98 4.05
CA PRO A 263 -20.15 -13.05 3.74
C PRO A 263 -19.91 -14.29 4.63
N PRO A 264 -20.98 -15.03 5.03
CA PRO A 264 -20.83 -16.26 5.82
C PRO A 264 -19.93 -17.31 5.17
N LEU A 265 -19.99 -17.48 3.85
CA LEU A 265 -19.10 -18.39 3.11
C LEU A 265 -17.62 -18.01 3.30
N LEU A 266 -17.29 -16.73 3.18
CA LEU A 266 -15.93 -16.24 3.39
C LEU A 266 -15.40 -16.61 4.78
N LYS A 267 -16.20 -16.37 5.81
CA LYS A 267 -15.86 -16.71 7.21
C LYS A 267 -15.62 -18.22 7.39
N ARG A 268 -16.50 -19.06 6.81
CA ARG A 268 -16.33 -20.52 6.86
C ARG A 268 -15.06 -21.00 6.15
N MET A 269 -14.74 -20.43 4.99
CA MET A 269 -13.54 -20.79 4.25
C MET A 269 -12.27 -20.43 5.04
N VAL A 270 -12.22 -19.23 5.61
CA VAL A 270 -11.07 -18.80 6.44
C VAL A 270 -10.94 -19.69 7.68
N ALA A 271 -12.03 -20.01 8.36
CA ALA A 271 -12.02 -20.91 9.51
C ALA A 271 -11.53 -22.34 9.14
N ALA A 272 -11.74 -22.76 7.89
CA ALA A 272 -11.23 -24.05 7.36
C ALA A 272 -9.77 -23.96 6.88
N GLY A 273 -9.09 -22.80 7.02
CA GLY A 273 -7.72 -22.61 6.55
C GLY A 273 -7.59 -22.41 5.04
N HIS A 274 -8.70 -22.21 4.32
CA HIS A 274 -8.69 -21.89 2.90
C HIS A 274 -8.44 -20.39 2.72
N LEU A 275 -7.16 -19.99 2.70
CA LEU A 275 -6.76 -18.58 2.66
C LEU A 275 -6.39 -18.08 1.25
N GLY A 276 -6.67 -18.86 0.22
CA GLY A 276 -6.31 -18.55 -1.16
C GLY A 276 -4.95 -19.12 -1.56
N ARG A 277 -4.25 -18.46 -2.47
CA ARG A 277 -2.95 -18.93 -3.02
C ARG A 277 -1.91 -19.21 -1.96
N LYS A 278 -1.84 -18.40 -0.90
CA LYS A 278 -0.85 -18.55 0.17
C LYS A 278 -0.97 -19.84 0.98
N SER A 279 -2.16 -20.44 1.03
CA SER A 279 -2.42 -21.73 1.67
C SER A 279 -2.60 -22.87 0.66
N GLY A 280 -2.41 -22.62 -0.64
CA GLY A 280 -2.64 -23.60 -1.71
C GLY A 280 -4.13 -23.84 -2.02
N ARG A 281 -5.05 -23.23 -1.28
CA ARG A 281 -6.49 -23.42 -1.43
C ARG A 281 -7.29 -22.20 -1.02
N GLY A 282 -8.25 -21.82 -1.87
CA GLY A 282 -9.27 -20.79 -1.66
C GLY A 282 -10.54 -21.18 -2.38
N PHE A 283 -11.08 -20.28 -3.20
CA PHE A 283 -12.12 -20.62 -4.19
C PHE A 283 -11.61 -21.59 -5.25
N TYR A 284 -10.30 -21.57 -5.47
CA TYR A 284 -9.55 -22.47 -6.35
C TYR A 284 -8.52 -23.28 -5.57
N THR A 285 -7.95 -24.31 -6.23
CA THR A 285 -6.82 -25.08 -5.70
C THR A 285 -5.56 -24.69 -6.48
N TYR A 286 -4.44 -24.56 -5.78
CA TYR A 286 -3.14 -24.12 -6.30
C TYR A 286 -2.07 -25.15 -5.97
N ASP A 287 -1.37 -25.63 -6.96
CA ASP A 287 -0.28 -26.62 -6.85
C ASP A 287 1.09 -25.94 -6.68
N GLY A 288 1.22 -25.16 -5.64
CA GLY A 288 2.53 -24.66 -5.15
C GLY A 288 3.34 -23.76 -6.09
N SER A 289 2.86 -23.44 -7.28
CA SER A 289 3.55 -22.56 -8.22
C SER A 289 3.17 -21.10 -8.04
N THR A 290 4.11 -20.37 -7.45
CA THR A 290 4.34 -18.91 -7.50
C THR A 290 3.23 -17.96 -7.03
N MET A 291 3.52 -17.32 -5.92
CA MET A 291 2.69 -16.28 -5.30
C MET A 291 2.53 -15.00 -6.15
N PHE A 292 3.39 -14.75 -7.11
CA PHE A 292 3.28 -13.70 -8.13
C PHE A 292 4.00 -14.26 -9.36
N GLY A 293 3.24 -14.45 -10.41
CA GLY A 293 3.76 -14.98 -11.67
C GLY A 293 5.09 -14.39 -12.08
N GLY A 294 5.93 -15.24 -12.59
CA GLY A 294 7.30 -14.96 -12.96
C GLY A 294 7.49 -13.81 -13.92
#